data_8d8c4c7d22a2ec2e1e1599750864fff0
#
_entry.id   8d8c4c7d22a2ec2e1e1599750864fff0
#
_cell.length_a   1.000
_cell.length_b   1.000
_cell.length_c   1.000
_cell.angle_alpha   90.00
_cell.angle_beta   90.00
_cell.angle_gamma   90.00
#
_symmetry.space_group_name_H-M   'P 1'
#
loop_
_entity.id
_entity.type
_entity.pdbx_description
1 polymer ?
#
loop_
_entity_poly.entity_id
_entity_poly.type
_entity_poly.pdbx_seq_one_letter_code
_entity_poly.pdbx_strand_id
1 'polypeptide(L)'
;MLTIDTHHDFGVPADRVWAFLEDFANIEAWWPADGPVAIREVVLEGEGIGLIRHIHNHGMPHPVSERLDFMDSANRALKLSIVGHKPAGIVRYQAHGQLIELDAENCRLTYHSEFEAEPGREEEAKAFLTACYPLMFNGLEQAAQRG
;
A
#
# COMPACT_ATOMS: atom_id res chain seq x y z
N MET A 1 12.98 -15.34 5.06
CA MET A 1 12.34 -14.18 4.43
C MET A 1 11.35 -14.65 3.39
N LEU A 2 10.11 -14.22 3.53
CA LEU A 2 9.05 -14.53 2.59
C LEU A 2 8.89 -13.37 1.62
N THR A 3 8.45 -13.65 0.39
CA THR A 3 8.22 -12.60 -0.62
C THR A 3 6.87 -12.81 -1.30
N ILE A 4 6.28 -11.70 -1.73
CA ILE A 4 5.08 -11.71 -2.58
C ILE A 4 5.36 -10.73 -3.71
N ASP A 5 5.22 -11.21 -4.96
CA ASP A 5 5.28 -10.37 -6.14
C ASP A 5 3.90 -10.30 -6.78
N THR A 6 3.41 -9.09 -6.99
CA THR A 6 2.11 -8.88 -7.62
C THR A 6 2.16 -7.66 -8.52
N HIS A 7 1.19 -7.53 -9.40
CA HIS A 7 1.07 -6.34 -10.25
C HIS A 7 -0.38 -6.16 -10.68
N HIS A 8 -0.67 -4.95 -11.14
CA HIS A 8 -1.98 -4.60 -11.69
C HIS A 8 -1.79 -3.62 -12.84
N ASP A 9 -2.52 -3.84 -13.91
CA ASP A 9 -2.53 -2.95 -15.07
C ASP A 9 -3.74 -2.03 -14.97
N PHE A 10 -3.47 -0.72 -15.06
CA PHE A 10 -4.50 0.32 -14.99
C PHE A 10 -4.79 0.85 -16.39
N GLY A 11 -6.07 1.00 -16.73
CA GLY A 11 -6.51 1.62 -17.97
C GLY A 11 -6.59 3.14 -17.86
N VAL A 12 -5.58 3.75 -17.21
CA VAL A 12 -5.46 5.21 -17.04
C VAL A 12 -3.98 5.59 -17.14
N PRO A 13 -3.67 6.86 -17.45
CA PRO A 13 -2.28 7.31 -17.54
C PRO A 13 -1.53 7.17 -16.21
N ALA A 14 -0.23 6.89 -16.30
CA ALA A 14 0.63 6.69 -15.13
C ALA A 14 0.61 7.89 -14.18
N ASP A 15 0.59 9.12 -14.69
CA ASP A 15 0.61 10.32 -13.85
C ASP A 15 -0.61 10.43 -12.95
N ARG A 16 -1.76 9.91 -13.38
CA ARG A 16 -2.97 9.91 -12.55
C ARG A 16 -2.86 8.97 -11.35
N VAL A 17 -2.30 7.78 -11.58
CA VAL A 17 -2.09 6.82 -10.49
C VAL A 17 -0.98 7.32 -9.56
N TRP A 18 0.12 7.81 -10.14
CA TRP A 18 1.24 8.29 -9.35
C TRP A 18 0.87 9.44 -8.40
N ALA A 19 -0.01 10.34 -8.84
CA ALA A 19 -0.45 11.46 -8.01
C ALA A 19 -1.03 10.98 -6.66
N PHE A 20 -1.75 9.85 -6.65
CA PHE A 20 -2.29 9.27 -5.42
C PHE A 20 -1.20 8.60 -4.58
N LEU A 21 -0.27 7.89 -5.21
CA LEU A 21 0.82 7.20 -4.50
C LEU A 21 1.82 8.20 -3.92
N GLU A 22 2.13 9.25 -4.67
CA GLU A 22 3.07 10.30 -4.24
C GLU A 22 2.56 11.03 -3.00
N ASP A 23 1.25 11.24 -2.91
CA ASP A 23 0.60 11.84 -1.75
C ASP A 23 0.39 10.79 -0.66
N PHE A 24 1.48 10.30 -0.12
CA PHE A 24 1.50 9.17 0.81
C PHE A 24 0.63 9.39 2.05
N ALA A 25 0.54 10.62 2.51
CA ALA A 25 -0.23 10.98 3.71
C ALA A 25 -1.74 10.78 3.52
N ASN A 26 -2.22 10.85 2.28
CA ASN A 26 -3.66 10.91 1.99
C ASN A 26 -4.21 9.61 1.39
N ILE A 27 -3.94 8.49 2.06
CA ILE A 27 -4.43 7.16 1.61
C ILE A 27 -5.96 7.11 1.55
N GLU A 28 -6.65 7.91 2.35
CA GLU A 28 -8.11 7.95 2.36
C GLU A 28 -8.70 8.43 1.03
N ALA A 29 -7.91 9.17 0.23
CA ALA A 29 -8.37 9.65 -1.07
C ALA A 29 -8.66 8.52 -2.06
N TRP A 30 -8.06 7.35 -1.87
CA TRP A 30 -8.17 6.25 -2.83
C TRP A 30 -8.46 4.89 -2.21
N TRP A 31 -8.30 4.68 -0.90
CA TRP A 31 -8.62 3.38 -0.30
C TRP A 31 -10.13 3.14 -0.35
N PRO A 32 -10.59 1.91 -0.70
CA PRO A 32 -12.03 1.64 -0.80
C PRO A 32 -12.78 1.89 0.51
N ALA A 33 -13.84 2.68 0.46
CA ALA A 33 -14.60 3.05 1.64
C ALA A 33 -15.54 1.93 2.12
N ASP A 34 -15.92 1.03 1.23
CA ASP A 34 -16.94 0.00 1.47
C ASP A 34 -16.39 -1.43 1.37
N GLY A 35 -15.09 -1.60 1.42
CA GLY A 35 -14.45 -2.91 1.37
C GLY A 35 -14.41 -3.61 2.73
N PRO A 36 -13.88 -4.86 2.76
CA PRO A 36 -13.76 -5.62 4.00
C PRO A 36 -12.76 -5.03 5.00
N VAL A 37 -11.85 -4.17 4.52
CA VAL A 37 -10.93 -3.41 5.37
C VAL A 37 -11.19 -1.95 5.08
N ALA A 38 -12.01 -1.29 5.91
CA ALA A 38 -12.40 0.10 5.72
C ALA A 38 -11.71 1.00 6.74
N ILE A 39 -11.15 2.11 6.28
CA ILE A 39 -10.44 3.06 7.13
C ILE A 39 -11.44 3.87 7.95
N ARG A 40 -11.22 3.94 9.28
CA ARG A 40 -11.97 4.79 10.19
C ARG A 40 -11.34 6.17 10.29
N GLU A 41 -10.01 6.23 10.45
CA GLU A 41 -9.26 7.48 10.48
C GLU A 41 -7.77 7.22 10.24
N VAL A 42 -7.05 8.24 9.81
CA VAL A 42 -5.58 8.18 9.66
C VAL A 42 -4.97 9.28 10.52
N VAL A 43 -4.00 8.91 11.36
CA VAL A 43 -3.23 9.84 12.17
C VAL A 43 -1.82 9.89 11.61
N LEU A 44 -1.32 11.07 11.31
CA LEU A 44 -0.01 11.25 10.69
C LEU A 44 1.05 11.62 11.74
N GLU A 45 2.26 11.10 11.54
CA GLU A 45 3.41 11.39 12.39
C GLU A 45 4.61 11.72 11.49
N GLY A 46 5.16 12.91 11.64
CA GLY A 46 6.30 13.35 10.82
C GLY A 46 5.88 13.88 9.45
N GLU A 47 6.87 14.06 8.58
CA GLU A 47 6.65 14.53 7.20
C GLU A 47 7.79 14.07 6.31
N GLY A 48 7.56 14.06 4.98
CA GLY A 48 8.57 13.64 4.00
C GLY A 48 8.95 12.18 4.17
N ILE A 49 10.21 11.85 3.89
CA ILE A 49 10.74 10.51 4.16
C ILE A 49 10.76 10.30 5.67
N GLY A 50 10.23 9.16 6.10
CA GLY A 50 10.05 8.85 7.51
C GLY A 50 8.66 9.17 8.05
N LEU A 51 7.79 9.83 7.26
CA LEU A 51 6.40 10.05 7.65
C LEU A 51 5.75 8.70 7.92
N ILE A 52 5.00 8.62 9.03
CA ILE A 52 4.23 7.44 9.39
C ILE A 52 2.75 7.78 9.30
N ARG A 53 2.00 6.94 8.58
CA ARG A 53 0.55 7.02 8.56
C ARG A 53 0.01 5.89 9.42
N HIS A 54 -0.65 6.25 10.53
CA HIS A 54 -1.30 5.29 11.44
C HIS A 54 -2.72 5.10 10.96
N ILE A 55 -2.98 3.97 10.31
CA ILE A 55 -4.26 3.68 9.66
C ILE A 55 -5.15 2.90 10.63
N HIS A 56 -6.16 3.57 11.16
CA HIS A 56 -7.15 2.93 12.03
C HIS A 56 -8.30 2.41 11.17
N ASN A 57 -8.52 1.11 11.21
CA ASN A 57 -9.56 0.45 10.43
C ASN A 57 -10.71 0.03 11.34
N HIS A 58 -11.93 0.06 10.79
CA HIS A 58 -13.09 -0.44 11.49
C HIS A 58 -12.92 -1.92 11.84
N GLY A 59 -13.25 -2.29 13.08
CA GLY A 59 -13.19 -3.67 13.53
C GLY A 59 -11.80 -4.17 13.90
N MET A 60 -10.77 -3.34 13.82
CA MET A 60 -9.41 -3.70 14.20
C MET A 60 -8.99 -2.93 15.45
N PRO A 61 -8.45 -3.63 16.49
CA PRO A 61 -8.10 -2.98 17.76
C PRO A 61 -6.83 -2.11 17.67
N HIS A 62 -5.96 -2.36 16.70
CA HIS A 62 -4.70 -1.64 16.55
C HIS A 62 -4.60 -1.05 15.16
N PRO A 63 -3.96 0.14 15.01
CA PRO A 63 -3.72 0.69 13.68
C PRO A 63 -2.69 -0.13 12.92
N VAL A 64 -2.77 -0.11 11.60
CA VAL A 64 -1.67 -0.52 10.73
C VAL A 64 -0.85 0.74 10.47
N SER A 65 0.41 0.74 10.92
CA SER A 65 1.27 1.92 10.84
C SER A 65 2.31 1.70 9.75
N GLU A 66 2.28 2.56 8.74
CA GLU A 66 3.16 2.47 7.59
C GLU A 66 4.07 3.68 7.51
N ARG A 67 5.37 3.43 7.42
CA ARG A 67 6.38 4.47 7.30
C ARG A 67 6.87 4.56 5.87
N LEU A 68 6.94 5.78 5.33
CA LEU A 68 7.52 6.02 4.01
C LEU A 68 9.05 5.95 4.12
N ASP A 69 9.65 4.92 3.50
CA ASP A 69 11.09 4.70 3.56
C ASP A 69 11.83 5.34 2.38
N PHE A 70 11.18 5.45 1.24
CA PHE A 70 11.79 5.94 0.01
C PHE A 70 10.72 6.45 -0.95
N MET A 71 11.04 7.53 -1.66
CA MET A 71 10.16 8.10 -2.68
C MET A 71 11.03 8.66 -3.81
N ASP A 72 10.81 8.19 -5.03
CA ASP A 72 11.48 8.67 -6.23
C ASP A 72 10.42 9.01 -7.27
N SER A 73 10.02 10.27 -7.30
CA SER A 73 8.95 10.72 -8.19
C SER A 73 9.35 10.70 -9.66
N ALA A 74 10.63 10.90 -9.96
CA ALA A 74 11.12 10.85 -11.34
C ALA A 74 10.95 9.46 -11.96
N ASN A 75 11.14 8.41 -11.15
CA ASN A 75 11.01 7.02 -11.59
C ASN A 75 9.71 6.37 -11.12
N ARG A 76 8.83 7.11 -10.43
CA ARG A 76 7.55 6.63 -9.89
C ARG A 76 7.74 5.37 -9.05
N ALA A 77 8.64 5.45 -8.08
CA ALA A 77 8.96 4.34 -7.17
C ALA A 77 8.85 4.76 -5.72
N LEU A 78 8.41 3.84 -4.86
CA LEU A 78 8.37 4.10 -3.43
C LEU A 78 8.60 2.81 -2.65
N LYS A 79 9.05 2.97 -1.38
CA LYS A 79 9.15 1.86 -0.43
C LYS A 79 8.47 2.28 0.86
N LEU A 80 7.81 1.32 1.49
CA LEU A 80 7.20 1.52 2.80
C LEU A 80 7.42 0.30 3.68
N SER A 81 7.41 0.53 5.00
CA SER A 81 7.51 -0.54 6.02
C SER A 81 6.32 -0.45 6.95
N ILE A 82 5.89 -1.60 7.48
CA ILE A 82 4.96 -1.61 8.60
C ILE A 82 5.79 -1.50 9.87
N VAL A 83 5.45 -0.53 10.72
CA VAL A 83 6.14 -0.27 11.98
C VAL A 83 5.15 -0.38 13.14
N GLY A 84 5.65 -0.46 14.39
CA GLY A 84 4.79 -0.62 15.56
C GLY A 84 4.11 -1.97 15.59
N HIS A 85 2.83 -1.99 15.98
CA HIS A 85 2.04 -3.23 16.02
C HIS A 85 1.88 -3.78 14.60
N LYS A 86 2.13 -5.08 14.44
CA LYS A 86 2.06 -5.72 13.12
C LYS A 86 0.94 -6.75 13.09
N PRO A 87 0.08 -6.71 12.05
CA PRO A 87 -1.08 -7.61 11.97
C PRO A 87 -0.68 -9.02 11.53
N ALA A 88 -1.58 -9.98 11.80
CA ALA A 88 -1.55 -11.34 11.23
C ALA A 88 -0.25 -12.12 11.45
N GLY A 89 0.40 -11.92 12.58
CA GLY A 89 1.65 -12.64 12.91
C GLY A 89 2.88 -12.12 12.17
N ILE A 90 2.77 -11.02 11.46
CA ILE A 90 3.91 -10.40 10.78
C ILE A 90 4.89 -9.87 11.82
N VAL A 91 6.17 -10.13 11.62
CA VAL A 91 7.25 -9.63 12.48
C VAL A 91 7.95 -8.45 11.83
N ARG A 92 8.09 -8.50 10.51
CA ARG A 92 8.77 -7.48 9.72
C ARG A 92 8.17 -7.44 8.32
N TYR A 93 8.04 -6.24 7.75
CA TYR A 93 7.46 -6.05 6.42
C TYR A 93 8.01 -4.82 5.74
N GLN A 94 8.43 -4.96 4.49
CA GLN A 94 8.74 -3.84 3.61
C GLN A 94 8.21 -4.13 2.20
N ALA A 95 7.61 -3.14 1.59
CA ALA A 95 7.10 -3.23 0.22
C ALA A 95 7.79 -2.21 -0.68
N HIS A 96 7.94 -2.58 -1.95
CA HIS A 96 8.48 -1.73 -3.00
C HIS A 96 7.47 -1.66 -4.13
N GLY A 97 6.95 -0.46 -4.39
CA GLY A 97 6.04 -0.19 -5.50
C GLY A 97 6.76 0.53 -6.62
N GLN A 98 6.54 0.08 -7.86
CA GLN A 98 7.11 0.70 -9.06
C GLN A 98 6.01 0.84 -10.10
N LEU A 99 5.73 2.08 -10.50
CA LEU A 99 4.72 2.36 -11.52
C LEU A 99 5.41 2.53 -12.86
N ILE A 100 4.99 1.74 -13.84
CA ILE A 100 5.59 1.68 -15.17
C ILE A 100 4.58 2.18 -16.19
N GLU A 101 4.96 3.18 -17.01
CA GLU A 101 4.14 3.63 -18.10
C GLU A 101 4.21 2.60 -19.24
N LEU A 102 3.06 2.05 -19.62
CA LEU A 102 2.98 1.11 -20.75
C LEU A 102 2.74 1.85 -22.05
N ASP A 103 1.87 2.86 -22.02
CA ASP A 103 1.63 3.80 -23.12
C ASP A 103 0.94 5.05 -22.54
N ALA A 104 0.48 5.97 -23.38
CA ALA A 104 -0.11 7.23 -22.93
C ALA A 104 -1.38 7.06 -22.09
N GLU A 105 -2.06 5.92 -22.21
CA GLU A 105 -3.36 5.67 -21.56
C GLU A 105 -3.32 4.52 -20.56
N ASN A 106 -2.21 3.81 -20.42
CA ASN A 106 -2.10 2.61 -19.60
C ASN A 106 -0.81 2.57 -18.81
N CYS A 107 -0.89 2.01 -17.60
CA CYS A 107 0.29 1.84 -16.76
C CYS A 107 0.17 0.57 -15.92
N ARG A 108 1.29 0.15 -15.34
CA ARG A 108 1.38 -1.05 -14.49
C ARG A 108 2.05 -0.71 -13.19
N LEU A 109 1.41 -1.08 -12.08
CA LEU A 109 2.06 -1.02 -10.77
C LEU A 109 2.55 -2.43 -10.42
N THR A 110 3.86 -2.58 -10.27
CA THR A 110 4.46 -3.78 -9.70
C THR A 110 4.63 -3.54 -8.21
N TYR A 111 4.33 -4.56 -7.41
CA TYR A 111 4.38 -4.44 -5.96
C TYR A 111 5.06 -5.66 -5.37
N HIS A 112 6.28 -5.47 -4.88
CA HIS A 112 7.11 -6.51 -4.30
C HIS A 112 7.18 -6.34 -2.79
N SER A 113 6.85 -7.39 -2.04
CA SER A 113 6.89 -7.36 -0.57
C SER A 113 7.87 -8.39 -0.06
N GLU A 114 8.63 -8.01 0.97
CA GLU A 114 9.47 -8.92 1.74
C GLU A 114 9.01 -8.86 3.19
N PHE A 115 8.83 -10.03 3.81
CA PHE A 115 8.34 -10.06 5.18
C PHE A 115 8.79 -11.30 5.93
N GLU A 116 8.74 -11.19 7.26
CA GLU A 116 8.94 -12.30 8.18
C GLU A 116 7.70 -12.46 9.02
N ALA A 117 7.37 -13.69 9.37
CA ALA A 117 6.22 -14.01 10.22
C ALA A 117 6.68 -14.84 11.39
N GLU A 118 5.88 -14.82 12.47
CA GLU A 118 6.11 -15.69 13.62
C GLU A 118 6.05 -17.16 13.18
N PRO A 119 6.88 -18.05 13.77
CA PRO A 119 6.84 -19.46 13.41
C PRO A 119 5.43 -20.04 13.54
N GLY A 120 4.99 -20.71 12.47
CA GLY A 120 3.65 -21.30 12.42
C GLY A 120 2.56 -20.33 11.94
N ARG A 121 2.87 -19.05 11.74
CA ARG A 121 1.89 -18.05 11.27
C ARG A 121 2.16 -17.54 9.86
N GLU A 122 3.06 -18.19 9.13
CA GLU A 122 3.46 -17.75 7.78
C GLU A 122 2.29 -17.70 6.81
N GLU A 123 1.43 -18.73 6.83
CA GLU A 123 0.27 -18.78 5.93
C GLU A 123 -0.77 -17.71 6.29
N GLU A 124 -0.96 -17.45 7.58
CA GLU A 124 -1.86 -16.38 8.04
C GLU A 124 -1.38 -15.01 7.56
N ALA A 125 -0.09 -14.72 7.71
CA ALA A 125 0.50 -13.46 7.26
C ALA A 125 0.36 -13.29 5.76
N LYS A 126 0.67 -14.34 4.98
CA LYS A 126 0.58 -14.33 3.54
C LYS A 126 -0.87 -14.13 3.07
N ALA A 127 -1.82 -14.81 3.71
CA ALA A 127 -3.24 -14.68 3.38
C ALA A 127 -3.75 -13.25 3.62
N PHE A 128 -3.35 -12.64 4.73
CA PHE A 128 -3.71 -11.27 5.06
C PHE A 128 -3.22 -10.29 3.99
N LEU A 129 -1.94 -10.39 3.63
CA LEU A 129 -1.33 -9.50 2.64
C LEU A 129 -1.94 -9.69 1.25
N THR A 130 -2.12 -10.94 0.82
CA THR A 130 -2.72 -11.25 -0.48
C THR A 130 -4.17 -10.77 -0.59
N ALA A 131 -4.88 -10.69 0.53
CA ALA A 131 -6.24 -10.15 0.55
C ALA A 131 -6.25 -8.61 0.47
N CYS A 132 -5.21 -7.94 0.98
CA CYS A 132 -5.11 -6.48 0.98
C CYS A 132 -4.74 -5.90 -0.40
N TYR A 133 -3.89 -6.58 -1.16
CA TYR A 133 -3.38 -6.02 -2.42
C TYR A 133 -4.46 -5.73 -3.47
N PRO A 134 -5.45 -6.61 -3.70
CA PRO A 134 -6.54 -6.27 -4.62
C PRO A 134 -7.34 -5.03 -4.19
N LEU A 135 -7.50 -4.82 -2.88
CA LEU A 135 -8.18 -3.63 -2.37
C LEU A 135 -7.40 -2.37 -2.73
N MET A 136 -6.08 -2.41 -2.58
CA MET A 136 -5.19 -1.32 -2.95
C MET A 136 -5.30 -1.01 -4.45
N PHE A 137 -5.16 -2.02 -5.30
CA PHE A 137 -5.23 -1.83 -6.74
C PHE A 137 -6.58 -1.30 -7.19
N ASN A 138 -7.67 -1.87 -6.70
CA ASN A 138 -9.01 -1.44 -7.07
C ASN A 138 -9.30 -0.02 -6.62
N GLY A 139 -8.89 0.34 -5.41
CA GLY A 139 -9.05 1.69 -4.89
C GLY A 139 -8.32 2.72 -5.73
N LEU A 140 -7.06 2.44 -6.07
CA LEU A 140 -6.25 3.32 -6.93
C LEU A 140 -6.88 3.48 -8.32
N GLU A 141 -7.34 2.38 -8.92
CA GLU A 141 -7.95 2.44 -10.26
C GLU A 141 -9.22 3.27 -10.26
N GLN A 142 -10.11 3.05 -9.30
CA GLN A 142 -11.36 3.82 -9.20
C GLN A 142 -11.09 5.30 -8.98
N ALA A 143 -10.15 5.64 -8.10
CA ALA A 143 -9.79 7.02 -7.82
C ALA A 143 -9.18 7.69 -9.06
N ALA A 144 -8.29 7.01 -9.76
CA ALA A 144 -7.64 7.54 -10.96
C ALA A 144 -8.62 7.72 -12.12
N GLN A 145 -9.63 6.85 -12.22
CA GLN A 145 -10.68 6.96 -13.24
C GLN A 145 -11.59 8.16 -13.01
N ARG A 146 -11.87 8.48 -11.74
CA ARG A 146 -12.70 9.63 -11.39
C ARG A 146 -12.00 10.97 -11.64
N GLY A 147 -10.70 10.96 -11.54
CA GLY A 147 -9.85 12.12 -11.55
C GLY A 147 -9.58 12.86 -12.68
#